data_0cb1e37e02ddc2e520e0ff18cf919682
#
_entry.id   0cb1e37e02ddc2e520e0ff18cf919682
#
_cell.length_a   1.000
_cell.length_b   1.000
_cell.length_c   1.000
_cell.angle_alpha   90.00
_cell.angle_beta   90.00
_cell.angle_gamma   90.00
#
_symmetry.space_group_name_H-M   'P 1'
#
loop_
_entity.id
_entity.type
_entity.pdbx_description
1 polymer ?
#
loop_
_entity_poly.entity_id
_entity_poly.type
_entity_poly.pdbx_seq_one_letter_code
_entity_poly.pdbx_strand_id
1 'polypeptide(L)'
;MKYMGSKNRIAKDILPIILKDRKQNQYYVEPFCGGLGTFDKVSGLRIASDKNKYLIAMWKGLQENRARPQEISKELYSKARTEFNNGTNIEFDDFIIGWIGFMGSFNGRFFDGGYSGKTETRNYIDEQIRNTEKQIPLLQGAEFYSCDYDKLIYPDNSIIYCDIPYKNTKQYSTSKDFNHSKFWQWCRDMTIKGHTVFISEYNAPNDFKCIWSKEVTNSMHTTNTSKPTERLFLYCA
;
A
#
# COMPACT_ATOMS: atom_id res chain seq x y z
N MET A 1 9.64 -2.66 1.57
CA MET A 1 9.09 -2.53 2.93
C MET A 1 8.21 -3.73 3.28
N LYS A 2 8.24 -4.22 4.52
CA LYS A 2 7.18 -5.14 5.00
C LYS A 2 5.93 -4.31 5.23
N TYR A 3 4.84 -4.76 4.66
CA TYR A 3 3.53 -4.12 4.79
C TYR A 3 2.47 -5.22 4.74
N MET A 4 1.49 -5.18 5.65
CA MET A 4 0.47 -6.22 5.71
C MET A 4 -0.43 -6.14 4.48
N GLY A 5 -0.72 -7.28 3.85
CA GLY A 5 -1.47 -7.33 2.60
C GLY A 5 -0.64 -7.05 1.34
N SER A 6 0.67 -6.76 1.46
CA SER A 6 1.52 -6.43 0.31
C SER A 6 1.44 -7.47 -0.81
N LYS A 7 1.15 -7.02 -2.03
CA LYS A 7 1.08 -7.84 -3.25
C LYS A 7 2.44 -8.13 -3.88
N ASN A 8 3.54 -7.82 -3.18
CA ASN A 8 4.90 -8.02 -3.70
C ASN A 8 5.15 -9.47 -4.21
N ARG A 9 4.53 -10.48 -3.57
CA ARG A 9 4.70 -11.89 -3.94
C ARG A 9 4.05 -12.25 -5.28
N ILE A 10 2.96 -11.57 -5.64
CA ILE A 10 2.20 -11.81 -6.87
C ILE A 10 2.40 -10.71 -7.92
N ALA A 11 3.14 -9.65 -7.59
CA ALA A 11 3.39 -8.52 -8.50
C ALA A 11 3.91 -8.99 -9.87
N LYS A 12 4.84 -9.96 -9.89
CA LYS A 12 5.38 -10.54 -11.13
C LYS A 12 4.34 -11.25 -11.99
N ASP A 13 3.25 -11.71 -11.39
CA ASP A 13 2.19 -12.43 -12.09
C ASP A 13 1.11 -11.47 -12.61
N ILE A 14 0.77 -10.42 -11.84
CA ILE A 14 -0.32 -9.48 -12.18
C ILE A 14 0.13 -8.29 -13.01
N LEU A 15 1.34 -7.74 -12.80
CA LEU A 15 1.81 -6.57 -13.53
C LEU A 15 1.91 -6.78 -15.04
N PRO A 16 2.36 -7.94 -15.58
CA PRO A 16 2.33 -8.18 -17.00
C PRO A 16 0.91 -8.11 -17.61
N ILE A 17 -0.13 -8.45 -16.82
CA ILE A 17 -1.53 -8.38 -17.24
C ILE A 17 -2.00 -6.93 -17.20
N ILE A 18 -1.75 -6.24 -16.07
CA ILE A 18 -2.17 -4.84 -15.84
C ILE A 18 -1.54 -3.88 -16.87
N LEU A 19 -0.27 -4.10 -17.21
CA LEU A 19 0.52 -3.20 -18.04
C LEU A 19 0.58 -3.64 -19.52
N LYS A 20 -0.11 -4.73 -19.90
CA LYS A 20 -0.03 -5.35 -21.23
C LYS A 20 -0.17 -4.34 -22.37
N ASP A 21 -1.17 -3.47 -22.28
CA ASP A 21 -1.53 -2.53 -23.33
C ASP A 21 -1.21 -1.07 -22.94
N ARG A 22 -0.37 -0.86 -21.91
CA ARG A 22 0.02 0.46 -21.42
C ARG A 22 0.83 1.22 -22.47
N LYS A 23 0.40 2.43 -22.78
CA LYS A 23 1.09 3.34 -23.71
C LYS A 23 2.18 4.15 -22.99
N GLN A 24 3.15 4.64 -23.74
CA GLN A 24 4.32 5.36 -23.19
C GLN A 24 3.94 6.56 -22.30
N ASN A 25 2.91 7.32 -22.67
CA ASN A 25 2.47 8.52 -21.95
C ASN A 25 1.23 8.27 -21.07
N GLN A 26 0.91 7.03 -20.77
CA GLN A 26 -0.23 6.65 -19.97
C GLN A 26 0.19 6.53 -18.50
N TYR A 27 -0.54 7.21 -17.61
CA TYR A 27 -0.32 7.11 -16.18
C TYR A 27 -0.72 5.74 -15.64
N TYR A 28 0.11 5.21 -14.72
CA TYR A 28 -0.23 4.11 -13.84
C TYR A 28 -0.51 4.67 -12.44
N VAL A 29 -1.66 4.34 -11.87
CA VAL A 29 -2.14 4.94 -10.62
C VAL A 29 -2.50 3.86 -9.60
N GLU A 30 -1.93 3.94 -8.39
CA GLU A 30 -2.33 3.13 -7.23
C GLU A 30 -2.95 4.02 -6.15
N PRO A 31 -4.29 4.09 -6.03
CA PRO A 31 -4.96 4.91 -5.01
C PRO A 31 -5.00 4.25 -3.61
N PHE A 32 -4.46 3.05 -3.48
CA PHE A 32 -4.26 2.30 -2.23
C PHE A 32 -2.84 1.75 -2.22
N CYS A 33 -1.84 2.63 -2.26
CA CYS A 33 -0.47 2.25 -2.57
C CYS A 33 0.25 1.49 -1.45
N GLY A 34 -0.17 1.66 -0.21
CA GLY A 34 0.39 0.95 0.94
C GLY A 34 1.92 0.92 0.95
N GLY A 35 2.47 -0.29 1.01
CA GLY A 35 3.93 -0.54 1.01
C GLY A 35 4.60 -0.50 -0.36
N LEU A 36 3.94 -0.02 -1.41
CA LEU A 36 4.43 0.09 -2.79
C LEU A 36 4.89 -1.25 -3.41
N GLY A 37 4.28 -2.36 -2.98
CA GLY A 37 4.73 -3.71 -3.36
C GLY A 37 4.60 -4.04 -4.85
N THR A 38 3.72 -3.36 -5.57
CA THR A 38 3.53 -3.40 -7.03
C THR A 38 4.11 -2.16 -7.68
N PHE A 39 3.86 -1.02 -7.10
CA PHE A 39 4.20 0.30 -7.64
C PHE A 39 5.69 0.52 -7.92
N ASP A 40 6.58 0.05 -7.03
CA ASP A 40 8.02 0.18 -7.17
C ASP A 40 8.61 -0.60 -8.37
N LYS A 41 7.82 -1.45 -9.01
CA LYS A 41 8.20 -2.26 -10.18
C LYS A 41 7.72 -1.67 -11.51
N VAL A 42 6.95 -0.57 -11.44
CA VAL A 42 6.43 0.10 -12.62
C VAL A 42 7.26 1.35 -12.90
N SER A 43 7.69 1.54 -14.14
CA SER A 43 8.42 2.72 -14.60
C SER A 43 7.53 3.72 -15.33
N GLY A 44 8.05 4.91 -15.61
CA GLY A 44 7.35 5.97 -16.35
C GLY A 44 6.37 6.77 -15.48
N LEU A 45 5.37 7.39 -16.13
CA LEU A 45 4.39 8.25 -15.46
C LEU A 45 3.54 7.44 -14.47
N ARG A 46 3.55 7.82 -13.18
CA ARG A 46 2.86 7.06 -12.15
C ARG A 46 2.53 7.89 -10.92
N ILE A 47 1.38 7.60 -10.34
CA ILE A 47 0.85 8.25 -9.16
C ILE A 47 0.56 7.18 -8.10
N ALA A 48 1.04 7.40 -6.88
CA ALA A 48 0.69 6.63 -5.70
C ALA A 48 -0.11 7.50 -4.73
N SER A 49 -1.20 6.97 -4.21
CA SER A 49 -1.99 7.65 -3.18
C SER A 49 -2.38 6.67 -2.06
N ASP A 50 -2.55 7.21 -0.88
CA ASP A 50 -3.10 6.49 0.27
C ASP A 50 -3.79 7.48 1.21
N LYS A 51 -4.83 7.02 1.90
CA LYS A 51 -5.54 7.80 2.91
C LYS A 51 -4.66 8.10 4.15
N ASN A 52 -3.66 7.26 4.41
CA ASN A 52 -2.74 7.43 5.53
C ASN A 52 -1.70 8.51 5.20
N LYS A 53 -1.90 9.73 5.75
CA LYS A 53 -1.00 10.86 5.53
C LYS A 53 0.45 10.59 5.96
N TYR A 54 0.66 9.85 7.04
CA TYR A 54 1.98 9.50 7.55
C TYR A 54 2.73 8.55 6.61
N LEU A 55 2.01 7.63 5.95
CA LEU A 55 2.58 6.75 4.95
C LEU A 55 3.06 7.54 3.73
N ILE A 56 2.23 8.45 3.24
CA ILE A 56 2.57 9.31 2.10
C ILE A 56 3.69 10.29 2.44
N ALA A 57 3.64 10.91 3.63
CA ALA A 57 4.73 11.77 4.10
C ALA A 57 6.07 11.00 4.18
N MET A 58 6.03 9.75 4.66
CA MET A 58 7.20 8.86 4.68
C MET A 58 7.73 8.62 3.26
N TRP A 59 6.89 8.25 2.30
CA TRP A 59 7.35 7.97 0.93
C TRP A 59 7.90 9.21 0.22
N LYS A 60 7.24 10.38 0.37
CA LYS A 60 7.75 11.66 -0.14
C LYS A 60 9.12 12.01 0.46
N GLY A 61 9.23 11.97 1.78
CA GLY A 61 10.48 12.28 2.47
C GLY A 61 11.62 11.32 2.10
N LEU A 62 11.32 10.04 1.84
CA LEU A 62 12.29 9.07 1.35
C LEU A 62 12.73 9.38 -0.10
N GLN A 63 11.81 9.76 -0.97
CA GLN A 63 12.10 10.18 -2.35
C GLN A 63 12.99 11.43 -2.37
N GLU A 64 12.76 12.38 -1.46
CA GLU A 64 13.52 13.61 -1.26
C GLU A 64 14.82 13.40 -0.48
N ASN A 65 15.12 12.16 -0.08
CA ASN A 65 16.29 11.80 0.75
C ASN A 65 16.38 12.60 2.06
N ARG A 66 15.26 12.84 2.72
CA ARG A 66 15.22 13.54 4.01
C ARG A 66 15.96 12.76 5.11
N ALA A 67 16.58 13.52 6.02
CA ALA A 67 17.26 12.95 7.20
C ALA A 67 16.25 12.23 8.10
N ARG A 68 16.64 11.05 8.59
CA ARG A 68 15.80 10.17 9.40
C ARG A 68 16.63 9.33 10.35
N PRO A 69 16.10 8.91 11.51
CA PRO A 69 16.83 8.04 12.43
C PRO A 69 17.07 6.67 11.79
N GLN A 70 18.32 6.22 11.84
CA GLN A 70 18.73 4.87 11.39
C GLN A 70 18.52 3.82 12.49
N GLU A 71 18.51 4.27 13.74
CA GLU A 71 18.16 3.45 14.90
C GLU A 71 16.87 3.95 15.53
N ILE A 72 15.96 3.04 15.83
CA ILE A 72 14.69 3.35 16.49
C ILE A 72 14.65 2.60 17.81
N SER A 73 14.93 3.32 18.89
CA SER A 73 14.81 2.78 20.24
C SER A 73 13.34 2.63 20.66
N LYS A 74 13.09 1.85 21.72
CA LYS A 74 11.74 1.72 22.28
C LYS A 74 11.20 3.04 22.80
N GLU A 75 12.08 3.89 23.36
CA GLU A 75 11.75 5.22 23.85
C GLU A 75 11.33 6.14 22.71
N LEU A 76 12.13 6.18 21.62
CA LEU A 76 11.83 6.99 20.44
C LEU A 76 10.50 6.54 19.79
N TYR A 77 10.30 5.21 19.66
CA TYR A 77 9.04 4.65 19.17
C TYR A 77 7.85 5.05 20.06
N SER A 78 8.01 5.00 21.39
CA SER A 78 6.94 5.34 22.33
C SER A 78 6.57 6.83 22.26
N LYS A 79 7.54 7.72 22.13
CA LYS A 79 7.32 9.17 21.97
C LYS A 79 6.53 9.44 20.66
N ALA A 80 7.00 8.92 19.54
CA ALA A 80 6.32 9.10 18.25
C ALA A 80 4.89 8.52 18.26
N ARG A 81 4.68 7.36 18.91
CA ARG A 81 3.35 6.78 19.08
C ARG A 81 2.44 7.66 19.95
N THR A 82 2.97 8.31 20.99
CA THR A 82 2.21 9.23 21.84
C THR A 82 1.75 10.44 21.03
N GLU A 83 2.62 11.07 20.23
CA GLU A 83 2.24 12.18 19.36
C GLU A 83 1.20 11.77 18.34
N PHE A 84 1.40 10.62 17.70
CA PHE A 84 0.41 10.06 16.76
C PHE A 84 -0.96 9.88 17.42
N ASN A 85 -1.02 9.29 18.62
CA ASN A 85 -2.28 9.04 19.33
C ASN A 85 -2.98 10.34 19.78
N ASN A 86 -2.20 11.36 20.12
CA ASN A 86 -2.71 12.68 20.52
C ASN A 86 -3.05 13.57 19.30
N GLY A 87 -2.68 13.17 18.10
CA GLY A 87 -2.84 14.00 16.89
C GLY A 87 -1.96 15.25 16.92
N THR A 88 -0.81 15.21 17.59
CA THR A 88 0.13 16.32 17.73
C THR A 88 1.39 16.10 16.90
N ASN A 89 2.06 17.18 16.53
CA ASN A 89 3.33 17.20 15.81
C ASN A 89 4.29 18.15 16.53
N ILE A 90 4.60 17.87 17.81
CA ILE A 90 5.39 18.76 18.68
C ILE A 90 6.88 18.54 18.44
N GLU A 91 7.34 17.30 18.51
CA GLU A 91 8.74 16.90 18.35
C GLU A 91 8.99 16.32 16.94
N PHE A 92 7.97 15.66 16.36
CA PHE A 92 8.09 14.96 15.09
C PHE A 92 7.07 15.45 14.06
N ASP A 93 7.51 15.66 12.83
CA ASP A 93 6.60 15.89 11.71
C ASP A 93 5.99 14.57 11.18
N ASP A 94 5.04 14.68 10.26
CA ASP A 94 4.34 13.52 9.68
C ASP A 94 5.30 12.52 9.02
N PHE A 95 6.44 12.98 8.46
CA PHE A 95 7.46 12.11 7.87
C PHE A 95 8.15 11.25 8.92
N ILE A 96 8.60 11.86 10.00
CA ILE A 96 9.30 11.15 11.08
C ILE A 96 8.34 10.23 11.84
N ILE A 97 7.11 10.66 12.10
CA ILE A 97 6.06 9.80 12.68
C ILE A 97 5.81 8.59 11.77
N GLY A 98 5.69 8.81 10.46
CA GLY A 98 5.53 7.74 9.46
C GLY A 98 6.71 6.77 9.47
N TRP A 99 7.93 7.29 9.40
CA TRP A 99 9.14 6.49 9.41
C TRP A 99 9.25 5.62 10.67
N ILE A 100 9.16 6.22 11.86
CA ILE A 100 9.25 5.50 13.12
C ILE A 100 8.12 4.48 13.25
N GLY A 101 6.89 4.87 12.88
CA GLY A 101 5.72 4.02 12.99
C GLY A 101 5.79 2.78 12.09
N PHE A 102 6.22 2.91 10.83
CA PHE A 102 6.33 1.76 9.92
C PHE A 102 7.59 0.93 10.15
N MET A 103 8.73 1.55 10.43
CA MET A 103 9.99 0.81 10.64
C MET A 103 10.03 0.15 12.02
N GLY A 104 9.51 0.81 13.07
CA GLY A 104 9.57 0.34 14.45
C GLY A 104 8.46 -0.65 14.83
N SER A 105 7.37 -0.75 14.07
CA SER A 105 6.24 -1.63 14.41
C SER A 105 6.41 -3.05 13.88
N PHE A 106 5.97 -4.02 14.67
CA PHE A 106 5.94 -5.43 14.27
C PHE A 106 5.15 -5.62 12.96
N ASN A 107 5.76 -6.28 11.98
CA ASN A 107 5.21 -6.52 10.64
C ASN A 107 4.77 -5.25 9.87
N GLY A 108 5.34 -4.08 10.17
CA GLY A 108 4.98 -2.83 9.51
C GLY A 108 3.54 -2.35 9.81
N ARG A 109 2.98 -2.75 10.96
CA ARG A 109 1.61 -2.43 11.37
C ARG A 109 1.53 -1.11 12.10
N PHE A 110 1.88 -0.05 11.48
CA PHE A 110 1.88 1.34 11.92
C PHE A 110 1.27 1.57 13.32
N PHE A 111 2.11 1.56 14.36
CA PHE A 111 1.77 1.67 15.80
C PHE A 111 0.74 0.65 16.36
N ASP A 112 0.10 -0.18 15.54
CA ASP A 112 -0.90 -1.18 15.94
C ASP A 112 -0.27 -2.57 16.24
N GLY A 113 0.95 -2.82 15.77
CA GLY A 113 1.68 -4.08 15.97
C GLY A 113 2.55 -4.15 17.23
N GLY A 114 2.70 -3.04 17.95
CA GLY A 114 3.69 -2.89 19.02
C GLY A 114 5.12 -2.73 18.49
N TYR A 115 6.06 -2.42 19.36
CA TYR A 115 7.48 -2.25 19.02
C TYR A 115 8.10 -3.59 18.62
N SER A 116 8.74 -3.63 17.44
CA SER A 116 9.28 -4.89 16.91
C SER A 116 10.63 -5.28 17.51
N GLY A 117 11.46 -4.31 17.83
CA GLY A 117 12.73 -4.51 18.52
C GLY A 117 13.71 -5.46 17.81
N LYS A 118 14.53 -6.13 18.62
CA LYS A 118 15.50 -7.15 18.20
C LYS A 118 15.41 -8.38 19.08
N THR A 119 15.78 -9.52 18.54
CA THR A 119 16.07 -10.76 19.26
C THR A 119 17.57 -10.99 19.29
N GLU A 120 18.04 -12.06 19.96
CA GLU A 120 19.45 -12.44 19.97
C GLU A 120 20.04 -12.63 18.56
N THR A 121 19.23 -13.14 17.61
CA THR A 121 19.68 -13.51 16.27
C THR A 121 19.19 -12.57 15.17
N ARG A 122 18.27 -11.61 15.45
CA ARG A 122 17.62 -10.83 14.42
C ARG A 122 17.22 -9.43 14.87
N ASN A 123 17.62 -8.42 14.11
CA ASN A 123 17.11 -7.06 14.27
C ASN A 123 16.02 -6.79 13.21
N TYR A 124 14.77 -6.78 13.65
CA TYR A 124 13.61 -6.60 12.77
C TYR A 124 13.52 -5.18 12.20
N ILE A 125 13.99 -4.18 12.97
CA ILE A 125 13.99 -2.77 12.56
C ILE A 125 15.00 -2.55 11.44
N ASP A 126 16.24 -3.01 11.62
CA ASP A 126 17.28 -2.90 10.58
C ASP A 126 16.87 -3.63 9.30
N GLU A 127 16.24 -4.80 9.42
CA GLU A 127 15.72 -5.54 8.26
C GLU A 127 14.66 -4.72 7.53
N GLN A 128 13.75 -4.10 8.27
CA GLN A 128 12.69 -3.28 7.71
C GLN A 128 13.27 -2.04 7.03
N ILE A 129 14.20 -1.34 7.67
CA ILE A 129 14.90 -0.18 7.11
C ILE A 129 15.61 -0.56 5.81
N ARG A 130 16.48 -1.58 5.81
CA ARG A 130 17.20 -2.04 4.61
C ARG A 130 16.27 -2.43 3.47
N ASN A 131 15.13 -3.06 3.78
CA ASN A 131 14.16 -3.44 2.75
C ASN A 131 13.42 -2.22 2.17
N THR A 132 13.18 -1.19 2.98
CA THR A 132 12.55 0.05 2.54
C THR A 132 13.52 0.89 1.73
N GLU A 133 14.77 0.99 2.14
CA GLU A 133 15.82 1.74 1.44
C GLU A 133 16.08 1.22 0.02
N LYS A 134 15.95 -0.09 -0.20
CA LYS A 134 16.03 -0.68 -1.56
C LYS A 134 14.95 -0.17 -2.52
N GLN A 135 13.84 0.35 -2.00
CA GLN A 135 12.76 0.91 -2.82
C GLN A 135 13.03 2.38 -3.21
N ILE A 136 13.84 3.12 -2.44
CA ILE A 136 14.08 4.56 -2.65
C ILE A 136 14.52 4.91 -4.08
N PRO A 137 15.51 4.25 -4.67
CA PRO A 137 15.92 4.53 -6.05
C PRO A 137 14.81 4.32 -7.07
N LEU A 138 13.86 3.43 -6.75
CA LEU A 138 12.74 3.07 -7.62
C LEU A 138 11.57 4.09 -7.54
N LEU A 139 11.63 5.07 -6.63
CA LEU A 139 10.58 6.07 -6.44
C LEU A 139 10.77 7.33 -7.28
N GLN A 140 11.91 7.50 -7.94
CA GLN A 140 12.22 8.69 -8.73
C GLN A 140 11.18 8.91 -9.83
N GLY A 141 10.71 10.17 -9.97
CA GLY A 141 9.68 10.55 -10.93
C GLY A 141 8.25 10.10 -10.57
N ALA A 142 8.04 9.45 -9.43
CA ALA A 142 6.71 9.12 -8.93
C ALA A 142 6.07 10.33 -8.24
N GLU A 143 4.76 10.48 -8.41
CA GLU A 143 3.96 11.47 -7.69
C GLU A 143 3.23 10.80 -6.52
N PHE A 144 3.18 11.49 -5.35
CA PHE A 144 2.55 10.97 -4.14
C PHE A 144 1.46 11.92 -3.62
N TYR A 145 0.27 11.39 -3.34
CA TYR A 145 -0.85 12.17 -2.81
C TYR A 145 -1.46 11.52 -1.58
N SER A 146 -1.76 12.32 -0.55
CA SER A 146 -2.46 11.85 0.65
C SER A 146 -3.93 12.24 0.56
N CYS A 147 -4.74 11.33 0.05
CA CYS A 147 -6.19 11.52 -0.06
C CYS A 147 -6.89 10.16 -0.22
N ASP A 148 -8.22 10.18 -0.10
CA ASP A 148 -9.04 9.03 -0.41
C ASP A 148 -9.11 8.80 -1.93
N TYR A 149 -9.35 7.56 -2.37
CA TYR A 149 -9.38 7.17 -3.78
C TYR A 149 -10.37 8.00 -4.62
N ASP A 150 -11.51 8.43 -4.03
CA ASP A 150 -12.54 9.21 -4.71
C ASP A 150 -12.25 10.72 -4.73
N LYS A 151 -11.16 11.16 -4.11
CA LYS A 151 -10.69 12.56 -4.07
C LYS A 151 -9.42 12.78 -4.91
N LEU A 152 -8.77 11.70 -5.31
CA LEU A 152 -7.59 11.78 -6.16
C LEU A 152 -7.99 12.29 -7.56
N ILE A 153 -7.18 13.16 -8.13
CA ILE A 153 -7.32 13.58 -9.53
C ILE A 153 -6.56 12.58 -10.41
N TYR A 154 -7.28 11.94 -11.30
CA TYR A 154 -6.74 10.94 -12.22
C TYR A 154 -6.49 11.59 -13.58
N PRO A 155 -5.26 11.52 -14.12
CA PRO A 155 -5.01 11.90 -15.51
C PRO A 155 -5.86 11.06 -16.47
N ASP A 156 -6.31 11.66 -17.56
CA ASP A 156 -7.17 10.99 -18.53
C ASP A 156 -6.57 9.66 -19.01
N ASN A 157 -7.44 8.67 -19.24
CA ASN A 157 -7.07 7.38 -19.79
C ASN A 157 -5.99 6.62 -18.95
N SER A 158 -5.99 6.80 -17.62
CA SER A 158 -5.06 6.11 -16.74
C SER A 158 -5.33 4.62 -16.60
N ILE A 159 -4.29 3.84 -16.33
CA ILE A 159 -4.40 2.50 -15.77
C ILE A 159 -4.41 2.63 -14.25
N ILE A 160 -5.47 2.18 -13.61
CA ILE A 160 -5.67 2.27 -12.17
C ILE A 160 -5.63 0.86 -11.59
N TYR A 161 -4.77 0.63 -10.60
CA TYR A 161 -4.72 -0.63 -9.86
C TYR A 161 -5.09 -0.41 -8.40
N CYS A 162 -6.13 -1.11 -7.95
CA CYS A 162 -6.70 -0.99 -6.62
C CYS A 162 -6.45 -2.26 -5.80
N ASP A 163 -5.60 -2.17 -4.78
CA ASP A 163 -5.43 -3.18 -3.73
C ASP A 163 -6.18 -2.73 -2.47
N ILE A 164 -7.49 -2.95 -2.46
CA ILE A 164 -8.42 -2.44 -1.44
C ILE A 164 -8.36 -3.26 -0.13
N PRO A 165 -8.86 -2.72 0.99
CA PRO A 165 -9.12 -3.53 2.18
C PRO A 165 -10.14 -4.65 1.86
N TYR A 166 -9.72 -5.92 1.94
CA TYR A 166 -10.55 -7.05 1.56
C TYR A 166 -11.72 -7.25 2.49
N LYS A 167 -12.86 -7.55 1.90
CA LYS A 167 -14.09 -7.86 2.65
C LYS A 167 -13.86 -9.10 3.51
N ASN A 168 -14.32 -9.06 4.78
CA ASN A 168 -14.19 -10.16 5.75
C ASN A 168 -12.75 -10.50 6.20
N THR A 169 -11.79 -9.59 6.02
CA THR A 169 -10.46 -9.73 6.62
C THR A 169 -10.32 -8.84 7.87
N LYS A 170 -9.28 -9.11 8.68
CA LYS A 170 -8.98 -8.25 9.83
C LYS A 170 -8.59 -6.86 9.32
N GLN A 171 -9.48 -5.91 9.53
CA GLN A 171 -9.31 -4.53 9.07
C GLN A 171 -8.40 -3.73 10.00
N TYR A 172 -7.68 -2.77 9.43
CA TYR A 172 -6.95 -1.74 10.19
C TYR A 172 -7.90 -0.66 10.71
N SER A 173 -7.41 0.12 11.66
CA SER A 173 -8.14 1.31 12.13
C SER A 173 -8.51 2.27 11.00
N THR A 174 -7.65 2.38 9.98
CA THR A 174 -7.85 3.26 8.81
C THR A 174 -8.80 2.70 7.75
N SER A 175 -9.17 1.41 7.82
CA SER A 175 -10.01 0.73 6.81
C SER A 175 -11.37 0.26 7.32
N LYS A 176 -11.70 0.49 8.61
CA LYS A 176 -12.95 0.03 9.23
C LYS A 176 -14.22 0.56 8.53
N ASP A 177 -14.14 1.75 7.96
CA ASP A 177 -15.27 2.44 7.32
C ASP A 177 -15.23 2.34 5.79
N PHE A 178 -14.49 1.37 5.23
CA PHE A 178 -14.38 1.22 3.77
C PHE A 178 -15.72 0.73 3.19
N ASN A 179 -16.34 1.57 2.37
CA ASN A 179 -17.62 1.27 1.73
C ASN A 179 -17.41 0.55 0.40
N HIS A 180 -17.48 -0.79 0.43
CA HIS A 180 -17.29 -1.62 -0.76
C HIS A 180 -18.32 -1.31 -1.86
N SER A 181 -19.59 -1.04 -1.53
CA SER A 181 -20.62 -0.73 -2.54
C SER A 181 -20.32 0.56 -3.27
N LYS A 182 -19.92 1.62 -2.54
CA LYS A 182 -19.48 2.88 -3.12
C LYS A 182 -18.23 2.70 -4.01
N PHE A 183 -17.27 1.88 -3.55
CA PHE A 183 -16.05 1.60 -4.29
C PHE A 183 -16.33 0.88 -5.63
N TRP A 184 -17.18 -0.16 -5.64
CA TRP A 184 -17.53 -0.85 -6.87
C TRP A 184 -18.26 0.04 -7.86
N GLN A 185 -19.13 0.94 -7.38
CA GLN A 185 -19.77 1.95 -8.25
C GLN A 185 -18.75 2.92 -8.81
N TRP A 186 -17.82 3.41 -7.99
CA TRP A 186 -16.72 4.26 -8.46
C TRP A 186 -15.87 3.56 -9.54
N CYS A 187 -15.59 2.27 -9.43
CA CYS A 187 -14.87 1.53 -10.47
C CYS A 187 -15.60 1.55 -11.81
N ARG A 188 -16.94 1.37 -11.80
CA ARG A 188 -17.77 1.48 -13.02
C ARG A 188 -17.68 2.88 -13.63
N ASP A 189 -17.85 3.90 -12.79
CA ASP A 189 -17.84 5.29 -13.23
C ASP A 189 -16.47 5.67 -13.84
N MET A 190 -15.38 5.21 -13.25
CA MET A 190 -14.03 5.44 -13.76
C MET A 190 -13.80 4.72 -15.09
N THR A 191 -14.32 3.52 -15.26
CA THR A 191 -14.24 2.81 -16.55
C THR A 191 -15.05 3.53 -17.63
N ILE A 192 -16.25 4.02 -17.31
CA ILE A 192 -17.07 4.83 -18.24
C ILE A 192 -16.35 6.13 -18.63
N LYS A 193 -15.56 6.72 -17.72
CA LYS A 193 -14.72 7.90 -17.99
C LYS A 193 -13.48 7.59 -18.84
N GLY A 194 -13.27 6.34 -19.25
CA GLY A 194 -12.17 5.94 -20.12
C GLY A 194 -10.91 5.44 -19.41
N HIS A 195 -10.95 5.23 -18.09
CA HIS A 195 -9.85 4.59 -17.38
C HIS A 195 -9.94 3.05 -17.45
N THR A 196 -8.80 2.37 -17.33
CA THR A 196 -8.78 0.91 -17.14
C THR A 196 -8.55 0.61 -15.67
N VAL A 197 -9.54 0.00 -14.98
CA VAL A 197 -9.50 -0.21 -13.54
C VAL A 197 -9.34 -1.69 -13.20
N PHE A 198 -8.20 -2.05 -12.63
CA PHE A 198 -7.89 -3.39 -12.13
C PHE A 198 -8.05 -3.44 -10.61
N ILE A 199 -8.67 -4.50 -10.09
CA ILE A 199 -8.97 -4.63 -8.66
C ILE A 199 -8.48 -5.98 -8.14
N SER A 200 -7.67 -5.97 -7.07
CA SER A 200 -7.38 -7.15 -6.27
C SER A 200 -8.40 -7.30 -5.15
N GLU A 201 -9.07 -8.45 -5.10
CA GLU A 201 -10.01 -8.83 -4.04
C GLU A 201 -10.26 -10.36 -4.12
N TYR A 202 -10.85 -10.94 -3.10
CA TYR A 202 -11.28 -12.35 -3.13
C TYR A 202 -12.55 -12.54 -3.96
N ASN A 203 -13.49 -11.61 -3.89
CA ASN A 203 -14.78 -11.66 -4.60
C ASN A 203 -15.15 -10.29 -5.14
N ALA A 204 -15.87 -10.26 -6.25
CA ALA A 204 -16.37 -9.05 -6.89
C ALA A 204 -17.86 -9.21 -7.27
N PRO A 205 -18.59 -8.12 -7.56
CA PRO A 205 -19.91 -8.19 -8.18
C PRO A 205 -19.87 -8.91 -9.51
N ASN A 206 -21.03 -9.48 -9.94
CA ASN A 206 -21.14 -10.36 -11.11
C ASN A 206 -20.75 -9.68 -12.46
N ASP A 207 -20.79 -8.36 -12.52
CA ASP A 207 -20.41 -7.56 -13.68
C ASP A 207 -18.90 -7.27 -13.76
N PHE A 208 -18.12 -7.78 -12.80
CA PHE A 208 -16.66 -7.74 -12.84
C PHE A 208 -16.11 -9.12 -13.22
N LYS A 209 -15.32 -9.16 -14.27
CA LYS A 209 -14.69 -10.39 -14.76
C LYS A 209 -13.40 -10.68 -13.99
N CYS A 210 -13.28 -11.88 -13.44
CA CYS A 210 -12.01 -12.40 -12.94
C CYS A 210 -11.10 -12.73 -14.14
N ILE A 211 -9.98 -12.01 -14.26
CA ILE A 211 -9.03 -12.17 -15.38
C ILE A 211 -7.76 -12.90 -14.97
N TRP A 212 -7.52 -13.05 -13.67
CA TRP A 212 -6.42 -13.84 -13.12
C TRP A 212 -6.77 -14.33 -11.70
N SER A 213 -6.28 -15.50 -11.34
CA SER A 213 -6.40 -16.03 -9.99
C SER A 213 -5.21 -16.93 -9.63
N LYS A 214 -4.85 -16.96 -8.34
CA LYS A 214 -3.80 -17.80 -7.80
C LYS A 214 -4.05 -18.14 -6.34
N GLU A 215 -3.94 -19.42 -5.98
CA GLU A 215 -3.87 -19.83 -4.58
C GLU A 215 -2.56 -19.34 -3.95
N VAL A 216 -2.65 -18.69 -2.81
CA VAL A 216 -1.49 -18.20 -2.07
C VAL A 216 -1.42 -18.85 -0.69
N THR A 217 -0.21 -19.18 -0.25
CA THR A 217 0.00 -19.72 1.10
C THR A 217 -0.13 -18.57 2.11
N ASN A 218 -1.08 -18.68 3.03
CA ASN A 218 -1.21 -17.72 4.13
C ASN A 218 -0.25 -18.11 5.25
N SER A 219 0.80 -17.31 5.48
CA SER A 219 1.81 -17.57 6.52
C SER A 219 1.34 -17.19 7.95
N MET A 220 0.08 -16.79 8.12
CA MET A 220 -0.44 -16.27 9.40
C MET A 220 -1.32 -17.24 10.18
N HIS A 221 -1.66 -18.41 9.65
CA HIS A 221 -2.44 -19.43 10.36
C HIS A 221 -1.73 -20.77 10.36
N THR A 222 -1.30 -21.18 11.53
CA THR A 222 -0.69 -22.53 11.77
C THR A 222 -1.71 -23.66 11.84
N THR A 223 -3.00 -23.34 11.92
CA THR A 223 -4.08 -24.32 12.17
C THR A 223 -5.18 -24.39 11.11
N ASN A 224 -5.20 -23.50 10.12
CA ASN A 224 -6.23 -23.52 9.08
C ASN A 224 -5.60 -23.64 7.69
N THR A 225 -5.84 -24.79 7.04
CA THR A 225 -5.25 -25.21 5.75
C THR A 225 -5.92 -24.57 4.53
N SER A 226 -6.87 -23.65 4.69
CA SER A 226 -7.48 -22.95 3.55
C SER A 226 -6.47 -21.97 2.94
N LYS A 227 -6.05 -22.25 1.71
CA LYS A 227 -5.24 -21.34 0.91
C LYS A 227 -6.18 -20.30 0.28
N PRO A 228 -6.11 -19.02 0.67
CA PRO A 228 -6.92 -18.01 0.03
C PRO A 228 -6.50 -17.88 -1.43
N THR A 229 -7.49 -17.64 -2.30
CA THR A 229 -7.26 -17.42 -3.73
C THR A 229 -7.27 -15.92 -4.00
N GLU A 230 -6.10 -15.36 -4.30
CA GLU A 230 -5.96 -14.00 -4.81
C GLU A 230 -6.54 -13.93 -6.22
N ARG A 231 -7.31 -12.88 -6.50
CA ARG A 231 -7.91 -12.64 -7.82
C ARG A 231 -7.68 -11.22 -8.29
N LEU A 232 -7.62 -11.07 -9.61
CA LEU A 232 -7.59 -9.78 -10.28
C LEU A 232 -8.87 -9.63 -11.11
N PHE A 233 -9.58 -8.56 -10.89
CA PHE A 233 -10.85 -8.27 -11.56
C PHE A 233 -10.73 -7.05 -12.46
N LEU A 234 -11.56 -7.04 -13.50
CA LEU A 234 -11.76 -5.94 -14.43
C LEU A 234 -13.26 -5.76 -14.67
N TYR A 235 -13.74 -4.51 -14.64
CA TYR A 235 -15.10 -4.21 -15.09
C TYR A 235 -15.17 -4.27 -16.63
N CYS A 236 -16.12 -5.03 -17.12
CA CYS A 236 -16.43 -5.12 -18.55
C CYS A 236 -17.78 -4.43 -18.78
N ALA A 237 -17.74 -3.18 -19.26
CA ALA A 237 -18.95 -2.45 -19.68
C ALA A 237 -19.58 -3.10 -20.91
#